data_a7aeff9068776ea8f949d374d625ce1c
#
_entry.id   a7aeff9068776ea8f949d374d625ce1c
#
_cell.length_a   1.000
_cell.length_b   1.000
_cell.length_c   1.000
_cell.angle_alpha   90.00
_cell.angle_beta   90.00
_cell.angle_gamma   90.00
#
_symmetry.space_group_name_H-M   'P 1'
#
loop_
_entity.id
_entity.type
_entity.pdbx_description
1 polymer ?
#
loop_
_entity_poly.entity_id
_entity_poly.type
_entity_poly.pdbx_seq_one_letter_code
_entity_poly.pdbx_strand_id
1 'polypeptide(L)'
;MNKFYSLPLIVFLTLFACRSAEKKNTDSNALTKEFSIYSGAVNDSFYISVQLPEDYYKDSTAKYPTAYVLDGNFHFPMLAAVVRQYETGGLLPPMVLVGIGYKSFKLMDSLRVRDYMYPAALPSDEMKAAGGGKNFDDFLTGQLIPYIDSGYHTQKNNRSLLGHSFGGYFSLYALLNQINNNKTTFTNFASASPSLWYNNFYLDQLTDKLKGRNNRDTLNIFMTVGGLEDSTWNITPVKKLGNNILNANIRDIKFQYKVYSDLEHMDVATITFTKALQAFYKQGE
;
A
#
# COMPACT_ATOMS: atom_id res chain seq x y z
N MET A 1 30.09 -82.56 -17.89
CA MET A 1 28.98 -81.82 -17.25
C MET A 1 29.48 -80.40 -17.01
N ASN A 2 29.29 -79.52 -17.97
CA ASN A 2 29.71 -78.12 -17.87
C ASN A 2 28.52 -77.28 -17.44
N LYS A 3 28.60 -76.67 -16.27
CA LYS A 3 27.61 -75.70 -15.78
C LYS A 3 27.99 -74.30 -16.28
N PHE A 4 27.17 -73.74 -17.14
CA PHE A 4 27.21 -72.31 -17.55
C PHE A 4 26.54 -71.49 -16.44
N TYR A 5 27.24 -70.54 -15.84
CA TYR A 5 26.69 -69.51 -14.98
C TYR A 5 26.43 -68.27 -15.84
N SER A 6 25.17 -67.92 -16.00
CA SER A 6 24.76 -66.67 -16.63
C SER A 6 24.76 -65.55 -15.58
N LEU A 7 25.56 -64.51 -15.81
CA LEU A 7 25.63 -63.28 -15.00
C LEU A 7 24.59 -62.31 -15.52
N PRO A 8 23.69 -61.74 -14.70
CA PRO A 8 22.73 -60.73 -15.19
C PRO A 8 23.46 -59.37 -15.29
N LEU A 9 23.34 -58.76 -16.48
CA LEU A 9 23.80 -57.43 -16.82
C LEU A 9 22.83 -56.41 -16.21
N ILE A 10 23.22 -55.75 -15.12
CA ILE A 10 22.45 -54.65 -14.53
C ILE A 10 22.79 -53.37 -15.28
N VAL A 11 21.83 -52.93 -16.13
CA VAL A 11 21.90 -51.62 -16.83
C VAL A 11 21.47 -50.53 -15.86
N PHE A 12 22.41 -49.73 -15.39
CA PHE A 12 22.12 -48.50 -14.64
C PHE A 12 21.65 -47.43 -15.65
N LEU A 13 20.33 -47.16 -15.70
CA LEU A 13 19.78 -45.98 -16.36
C LEU A 13 19.99 -44.75 -15.43
N THR A 14 21.03 -43.96 -15.69
CA THR A 14 21.18 -42.64 -15.10
C THR A 14 20.21 -41.66 -15.75
N LEU A 15 19.10 -41.37 -15.06
CA LEU A 15 18.20 -40.30 -15.43
C LEU A 15 18.92 -38.96 -15.15
N PHE A 16 19.48 -38.36 -16.21
CA PHE A 16 19.87 -36.96 -16.19
C PHE A 16 18.58 -36.10 -16.12
N ALA A 17 18.17 -35.71 -14.92
CA ALA A 17 17.18 -34.66 -14.74
C ALA A 17 17.83 -33.34 -15.18
N CYS A 18 17.56 -32.91 -16.41
CA CYS A 18 17.81 -31.53 -16.84
C CYS A 18 16.92 -30.61 -15.98
N ARG A 19 17.47 -30.08 -14.90
CA ARG A 19 16.95 -28.89 -14.27
C ARG A 19 17.19 -27.73 -15.25
N SER A 20 16.19 -27.40 -16.04
CA SER A 20 16.14 -26.10 -16.72
C SER A 20 16.14 -25.03 -15.64
N ALA A 21 17.28 -24.37 -15.43
CA ALA A 21 17.32 -23.13 -14.70
C ALA A 21 16.45 -22.14 -15.48
N GLU A 22 15.30 -21.77 -14.90
CA GLU A 22 14.53 -20.61 -15.39
C GLU A 22 15.50 -19.42 -15.40
N LYS A 23 15.95 -19.05 -16.58
CA LYS A 23 16.60 -17.77 -16.82
C LYS A 23 15.56 -16.71 -16.48
N LYS A 24 15.66 -16.11 -15.28
CA LYS A 24 14.98 -14.85 -14.96
C LYS A 24 15.43 -13.87 -16.04
N ASN A 25 14.53 -13.61 -16.99
CA ASN A 25 14.78 -12.64 -18.04
C ASN A 25 14.74 -11.27 -17.39
N THR A 26 15.90 -10.75 -17.00
CA THR A 26 16.08 -9.40 -16.47
C THR A 26 16.10 -8.43 -17.65
N ASP A 27 14.95 -8.29 -18.32
CA ASP A 27 14.75 -7.22 -19.27
C ASP A 27 14.87 -5.89 -18.49
N SER A 28 15.94 -5.14 -18.76
CA SER A 28 16.19 -3.84 -18.12
C SER A 28 15.02 -2.86 -18.34
N ASN A 29 14.27 -3.03 -19.42
CA ASN A 29 13.14 -2.20 -19.79
C ASN A 29 11.76 -2.79 -19.38
N ALA A 30 11.74 -3.85 -18.57
CA ALA A 30 10.48 -4.37 -18.05
C ALA A 30 9.73 -3.30 -17.27
N LEU A 31 8.44 -3.12 -17.58
CA LEU A 31 7.59 -2.11 -16.93
C LEU A 31 7.16 -2.52 -15.52
N THR A 32 7.35 -3.78 -15.14
CA THR A 32 7.13 -4.27 -13.77
C THR A 32 8.44 -4.79 -13.20
N LYS A 33 8.79 -4.33 -12.01
CA LYS A 33 9.99 -4.73 -11.27
C LYS A 33 9.58 -5.30 -9.92
N GLU A 34 10.28 -6.34 -9.48
CA GLU A 34 10.07 -6.94 -8.16
C GLU A 34 11.41 -7.11 -7.46
N PHE A 35 11.46 -6.72 -6.21
CA PHE A 35 12.65 -6.84 -5.36
C PHE A 35 12.26 -6.86 -3.89
N SER A 36 13.21 -7.12 -3.00
CA SER A 36 13.00 -7.00 -1.55
C SER A 36 13.96 -5.98 -0.94
N ILE A 37 13.49 -5.31 0.11
CA ILE A 37 14.29 -4.39 0.91
C ILE A 37 14.23 -4.85 2.37
N TYR A 38 15.40 -5.06 2.99
CA TYR A 38 15.49 -5.28 4.42
C TYR A 38 15.34 -3.95 5.16
N SER A 39 14.45 -3.91 6.14
CA SER A 39 14.24 -2.77 7.02
C SER A 39 14.98 -2.96 8.34
N GLY A 40 15.97 -2.11 8.62
CA GLY A 40 16.61 -2.09 9.94
C GLY A 40 15.66 -1.61 11.05
N ALA A 41 14.68 -0.76 10.73
CA ALA A 41 13.71 -0.24 11.70
C ALA A 41 12.70 -1.31 12.15
N VAL A 42 12.28 -2.19 11.23
CA VAL A 42 11.33 -3.29 11.50
C VAL A 42 12.03 -4.61 11.82
N ASN A 43 13.31 -4.74 11.42
CA ASN A 43 14.11 -5.96 11.50
C ASN A 43 13.50 -7.11 10.68
N ASP A 44 13.01 -6.77 9.47
CA ASP A 44 12.41 -7.74 8.53
C ASP A 44 12.51 -7.21 7.09
N SER A 45 12.18 -8.05 6.11
CA SER A 45 12.21 -7.69 4.70
C SER A 45 10.82 -7.47 4.13
N PHE A 46 10.67 -6.40 3.36
CA PHE A 46 9.47 -6.12 2.57
C PHE A 46 9.70 -6.45 1.11
N TYR A 47 8.67 -6.98 0.46
CA TYR A 47 8.66 -7.37 -0.94
C TYR A 47 7.94 -6.30 -1.74
N ILE A 48 8.68 -5.68 -2.64
CA ILE A 48 8.25 -4.48 -3.36
C ILE A 48 7.98 -4.84 -4.81
N SER A 49 6.81 -4.47 -5.29
CA SER A 49 6.42 -4.53 -6.70
C SER A 49 6.28 -3.11 -7.23
N VAL A 50 6.93 -2.81 -8.34
CA VAL A 50 6.86 -1.48 -8.98
C VAL A 50 6.31 -1.64 -10.39
N GLN A 51 5.23 -0.92 -10.73
CA GLN A 51 4.77 -0.76 -12.09
C GLN A 51 5.10 0.64 -12.59
N LEU A 52 5.76 0.70 -13.74
CA LEU A 52 6.11 1.93 -14.44
C LEU A 52 5.04 2.27 -15.49
N PRO A 53 4.86 3.56 -15.83
CA PRO A 53 4.00 3.97 -16.94
C PRO A 53 4.41 3.31 -18.27
N GLU A 54 3.47 3.21 -19.21
CA GLU A 54 3.73 2.55 -20.49
C GLU A 54 4.87 3.21 -21.28
N ASP A 55 4.92 4.54 -21.25
CA ASP A 55 5.92 5.33 -21.99
C ASP A 55 7.14 5.74 -21.14
N TYR A 56 7.37 5.08 -20.01
CA TYR A 56 8.39 5.45 -19.04
C TYR A 56 9.79 5.63 -19.63
N TYR A 57 10.18 4.78 -20.56
CA TYR A 57 11.52 4.83 -21.18
C TYR A 57 11.61 5.72 -22.42
N LYS A 58 10.50 6.33 -22.87
CA LYS A 58 10.50 7.22 -24.05
C LYS A 58 11.02 8.61 -23.73
N ASP A 59 10.82 9.10 -22.50
CA ASP A 59 11.28 10.42 -22.05
C ASP A 59 11.97 10.29 -20.70
N SER A 60 13.29 10.39 -20.71
CA SER A 60 14.12 10.32 -19.50
C SER A 60 14.02 11.57 -18.60
N THR A 61 13.37 12.64 -19.07
CA THR A 61 13.18 13.90 -18.31
C THR A 61 11.83 13.94 -17.61
N ALA A 62 10.87 13.12 -18.06
CA ALA A 62 9.54 13.04 -17.47
C ALA A 62 9.60 12.57 -16.02
N LYS A 63 8.76 13.17 -15.16
CA LYS A 63 8.60 12.75 -13.76
C LYS A 63 7.15 12.44 -13.48
N TYR A 64 6.94 11.37 -12.73
CA TYR A 64 5.62 10.78 -12.52
C TYR A 64 5.18 10.86 -11.06
N PRO A 65 3.91 11.16 -10.77
CA PRO A 65 3.35 10.97 -9.44
C PRO A 65 3.53 9.51 -9.02
N THR A 66 3.66 9.26 -7.72
CA THR A 66 3.91 7.91 -7.20
C THR A 66 2.83 7.52 -6.21
N ALA A 67 2.19 6.38 -6.44
CA ALA A 67 1.22 5.80 -5.52
C ALA A 67 1.79 4.56 -4.83
N TYR A 68 1.80 4.57 -3.50
CA TYR A 68 2.20 3.45 -2.65
C TYR A 68 0.95 2.74 -2.15
N VAL A 69 0.82 1.44 -2.42
CA VAL A 69 -0.30 0.63 -1.93
C VAL A 69 0.20 -0.39 -0.91
N LEU A 70 -0.39 -0.35 0.26
CA LEU A 70 -0.18 -1.30 1.34
C LEU A 70 -0.83 -2.64 1.02
N ASP A 71 -0.41 -3.70 1.72
CA ASP A 71 -0.88 -5.07 1.45
C ASP A 71 -0.70 -5.46 -0.02
N GLY A 72 0.49 -5.15 -0.57
CA GLY A 72 0.83 -5.30 -1.98
C GLY A 72 0.59 -6.70 -2.53
N ASN A 73 0.75 -7.75 -1.70
CA ASN A 73 0.43 -9.12 -2.09
C ASN A 73 -1.02 -9.30 -2.56
N PHE A 74 -1.94 -8.50 -2.02
CA PHE A 74 -3.37 -8.58 -2.31
C PHE A 74 -3.82 -7.51 -3.29
N HIS A 75 -3.45 -6.25 -3.03
CA HIS A 75 -4.01 -5.12 -3.77
C HIS A 75 -3.24 -4.76 -5.04
N PHE A 76 -1.91 -4.97 -5.07
CA PHE A 76 -1.09 -4.51 -6.19
C PHE A 76 -1.47 -5.15 -7.53
N PRO A 77 -1.70 -6.47 -7.68
CA PRO A 77 -1.97 -7.07 -9.00
C PRO A 77 -3.21 -6.48 -9.67
N MET A 78 -4.29 -6.30 -8.90
CA MET A 78 -5.54 -5.72 -9.42
C MET A 78 -5.39 -4.23 -9.69
N LEU A 79 -4.82 -3.47 -8.75
CA LEU A 79 -4.65 -2.03 -8.90
C LEU A 79 -3.70 -1.69 -10.05
N ALA A 80 -2.65 -2.49 -10.27
CA ALA A 80 -1.72 -2.35 -11.38
C ALA A 80 -2.43 -2.47 -12.73
N ALA A 81 -3.35 -3.44 -12.86
CA ALA A 81 -4.16 -3.59 -14.07
C ALA A 81 -5.11 -2.40 -14.28
N VAL A 82 -5.77 -1.92 -13.21
CA VAL A 82 -6.67 -0.76 -13.26
C VAL A 82 -5.90 0.51 -13.63
N VAL A 83 -4.76 0.77 -13.00
CA VAL A 83 -3.93 1.95 -13.28
C VAL A 83 -3.49 1.95 -14.75
N ARG A 84 -3.01 0.81 -15.26
CA ARG A 84 -2.63 0.66 -16.68
C ARG A 84 -3.78 0.98 -17.62
N GLN A 85 -4.93 0.38 -17.36
CA GLN A 85 -6.11 0.59 -18.21
C GLN A 85 -6.58 2.05 -18.16
N TYR A 86 -6.52 2.69 -16.99
CA TYR A 86 -6.96 4.07 -16.79
C TYR A 86 -5.95 5.08 -17.37
N GLU A 87 -4.66 4.77 -17.35
CA GLU A 87 -3.64 5.53 -18.06
C GLU A 87 -3.92 5.50 -19.58
N THR A 88 -4.10 4.31 -20.16
CA THR A 88 -4.43 4.15 -21.59
C THR A 88 -5.74 4.86 -21.97
N GLY A 89 -6.74 4.84 -21.09
CA GLY A 89 -8.04 5.49 -21.30
C GLY A 89 -8.06 6.99 -20.97
N GLY A 90 -6.94 7.59 -20.55
CA GLY A 90 -6.88 9.01 -20.17
C GLY A 90 -7.66 9.36 -18.89
N LEU A 91 -7.98 8.36 -18.06
CA LEU A 91 -8.71 8.51 -16.80
C LEU A 91 -7.79 8.76 -15.59
N LEU A 92 -6.51 8.44 -15.75
CA LEU A 92 -5.42 8.75 -14.84
C LEU A 92 -4.21 9.23 -15.64
N PRO A 93 -3.37 10.12 -15.08
CA PRO A 93 -2.10 10.42 -15.69
C PRO A 93 -1.15 9.22 -15.58
N PRO A 94 -0.11 9.14 -16.41
CA PRO A 94 0.99 8.21 -16.21
C PRO A 94 1.56 8.32 -14.80
N MET A 95 1.72 7.18 -14.10
CA MET A 95 2.21 7.17 -12.71
C MET A 95 3.06 5.94 -12.39
N VAL A 96 3.90 6.07 -11.38
CA VAL A 96 4.61 4.93 -10.77
C VAL A 96 3.71 4.35 -9.67
N LEU A 97 3.39 3.06 -9.76
CA LEU A 97 2.68 2.34 -8.69
C LEU A 97 3.65 1.44 -7.94
N VAL A 98 3.67 1.54 -6.61
CA VAL A 98 4.55 0.78 -5.72
C VAL A 98 3.70 -0.04 -4.75
N GLY A 99 3.73 -1.36 -4.88
CA GLY A 99 3.13 -2.28 -3.93
C GLY A 99 4.11 -2.66 -2.82
N ILE A 100 3.68 -2.55 -1.57
CA ILE A 100 4.47 -2.92 -0.40
C ILE A 100 3.83 -4.17 0.19
N GLY A 101 4.54 -5.28 0.10
CA GLY A 101 4.03 -6.59 0.50
C GLY A 101 5.01 -7.35 1.38
N TYR A 102 4.65 -8.59 1.65
CA TYR A 102 5.37 -9.54 2.47
C TYR A 102 5.79 -10.75 1.64
N LYS A 103 6.63 -11.61 2.19
CA LYS A 103 7.13 -12.82 1.50
C LYS A 103 6.02 -13.70 0.92
N SER A 104 4.85 -13.71 1.54
CA SER A 104 3.69 -14.45 1.06
C SER A 104 2.40 -13.83 1.57
N PHE A 105 1.29 -14.11 0.90
CA PHE A 105 -0.05 -13.72 1.34
C PHE A 105 -0.36 -14.21 2.77
N LYS A 106 0.01 -15.44 3.10
CA LYS A 106 -0.21 -16.01 4.45
C LYS A 106 0.54 -15.23 5.53
N LEU A 107 1.76 -14.77 5.27
CA LEU A 107 2.54 -13.99 6.22
C LEU A 107 2.02 -12.55 6.33
N MET A 108 1.48 -12.00 5.26
CA MET A 108 0.90 -10.66 5.24
C MET A 108 -0.14 -10.49 6.34
N ASP A 109 -1.05 -11.43 6.50
CA ASP A 109 -2.16 -11.34 7.45
C ASP A 109 -1.70 -11.15 8.90
N SER A 110 -0.64 -11.84 9.31
CA SER A 110 -0.08 -11.71 10.66
C SER A 110 0.88 -10.53 10.81
N LEU A 111 1.74 -10.28 9.80
CA LEU A 111 2.78 -9.27 9.90
C LEU A 111 2.23 -7.84 9.73
N ARG A 112 1.15 -7.66 8.98
CA ARG A 112 0.50 -6.34 8.84
C ARG A 112 -0.02 -5.78 10.16
N VAL A 113 -0.42 -6.64 11.10
CA VAL A 113 -0.81 -6.22 12.46
C VAL A 113 0.40 -5.65 13.21
N ARG A 114 1.56 -6.32 13.11
CA ARG A 114 2.81 -5.82 13.69
C ARG A 114 3.17 -4.44 13.13
N ASP A 115 3.03 -4.27 11.80
CA ASP A 115 3.62 -3.15 11.07
C ASP A 115 2.69 -1.94 10.92
N TYR A 116 1.36 -2.14 10.95
CA TYR A 116 0.44 -1.03 10.69
C TYR A 116 -0.16 -0.42 11.95
N MET A 117 -0.15 -1.15 13.07
CA MET A 117 -0.83 -0.70 14.27
C MET A 117 0.09 0.13 15.18
N TYR A 118 -0.41 1.28 15.61
CA TYR A 118 0.21 2.18 16.59
C TYR A 118 -0.89 3.00 17.30
N PRO A 119 -0.83 3.20 18.62
CA PRO A 119 0.13 2.68 19.62
C PRO A 119 0.07 1.16 19.79
N ALA A 120 0.68 0.60 20.83
CA ALA A 120 0.48 -0.79 21.21
C ALA A 120 -1.01 -1.04 21.56
N ALA A 121 -1.52 -2.22 21.23
CA ALA A 121 -2.90 -2.58 21.47
C ALA A 121 -3.26 -2.51 22.96
N LEU A 122 -4.47 -2.04 23.25
CA LEU A 122 -5.08 -2.13 24.58
C LEU A 122 -5.64 -3.55 24.81
N PRO A 123 -5.79 -3.98 26.05
CA PRO A 123 -6.48 -5.25 26.37
C PRO A 123 -7.89 -5.34 25.77
N SER A 124 -8.57 -4.19 25.61
CA SER A 124 -9.92 -4.08 25.03
C SER A 124 -9.95 -4.25 23.49
N ASP A 125 -8.80 -4.22 22.81
CA ASP A 125 -8.74 -4.36 21.35
C ASP A 125 -8.85 -5.83 20.90
N GLU A 126 -8.83 -6.78 21.85
CA GLU A 126 -8.91 -8.23 21.60
C GLU A 126 -7.88 -8.76 20.59
N MET A 127 -6.79 -8.00 20.40
CA MET A 127 -5.71 -8.33 19.48
C MET A 127 -4.35 -8.01 20.12
N LYS A 128 -3.30 -8.64 19.57
CA LYS A 128 -1.93 -8.39 20.01
C LYS A 128 -1.19 -7.59 18.94
N ALA A 129 -0.96 -6.31 19.21
CA ALA A 129 -0.11 -5.46 18.37
C ALA A 129 0.86 -4.69 19.27
N ALA A 130 2.14 -4.76 18.95
CA ALA A 130 3.21 -4.14 19.74
C ALA A 130 3.42 -2.64 19.44
N GLY A 131 2.62 -2.05 18.55
CA GLY A 131 2.76 -0.64 18.19
C GLY A 131 3.87 -0.38 17.16
N GLY A 132 4.14 -1.32 16.26
CA GLY A 132 5.23 -1.22 15.27
C GLY A 132 4.98 -0.24 14.13
N GLY A 133 3.79 0.39 14.05
CA GLY A 133 3.45 1.34 12.99
C GLY A 133 4.46 2.47 12.83
N LYS A 134 5.07 2.91 13.93
CA LYS A 134 6.15 3.91 13.86
C LYS A 134 7.38 3.38 13.12
N ASN A 135 7.81 2.16 13.41
CA ASN A 135 8.98 1.56 12.77
C ASN A 135 8.73 1.33 11.27
N PHE A 136 7.50 0.97 10.91
CA PHE A 136 7.11 0.80 9.51
C PHE A 136 7.05 2.16 8.79
N ASP A 137 6.57 3.23 9.44
CA ASP A 137 6.62 4.59 8.88
C ASP A 137 8.08 5.06 8.70
N ASP A 138 8.97 4.76 9.66
CA ASP A 138 10.41 5.05 9.55
C ASP A 138 11.06 4.29 8.37
N PHE A 139 10.68 3.03 8.14
CA PHE A 139 11.09 2.28 6.95
C PHE A 139 10.57 2.93 5.66
N LEU A 140 9.28 3.24 5.62
CA LEU A 140 8.62 3.81 4.47
C LEU A 140 9.25 5.14 4.07
N THR A 141 9.41 6.04 5.04
CA THR A 141 9.89 7.41 4.81
C THR A 141 11.41 7.52 4.74
N GLY A 142 12.13 6.69 5.47
CA GLY A 142 13.60 6.75 5.58
C GLY A 142 14.37 5.81 4.63
N GLN A 143 13.73 4.76 4.13
CA GLN A 143 14.39 3.77 3.28
C GLN A 143 13.69 3.57 1.93
N LEU A 144 12.40 3.18 1.93
CA LEU A 144 11.71 2.82 0.69
C LEU A 144 11.52 4.02 -0.24
N ILE A 145 10.98 5.13 0.25
CA ILE A 145 10.76 6.33 -0.58
C ILE A 145 12.07 6.86 -1.15
N PRO A 146 13.16 7.05 -0.38
CA PRO A 146 14.46 7.43 -0.94
C PRO A 146 14.99 6.45 -2.00
N TYR A 147 14.80 5.14 -1.80
CA TYR A 147 15.20 4.13 -2.77
C TYR A 147 14.42 4.29 -4.10
N ILE A 148 13.09 4.43 -4.01
CA ILE A 148 12.24 4.65 -5.19
C ILE A 148 12.59 5.97 -5.89
N ASP A 149 12.76 7.06 -5.15
CA ASP A 149 13.11 8.36 -5.71
C ASP A 149 14.48 8.41 -6.38
N SER A 150 15.44 7.56 -5.95
CA SER A 150 16.76 7.46 -6.55
C SER A 150 16.79 6.57 -7.78
N GLY A 151 15.92 5.55 -7.84
CA GLY A 151 15.89 4.55 -8.90
C GLY A 151 14.87 4.85 -10.01
N TYR A 152 13.92 5.76 -9.78
CA TYR A 152 12.81 6.02 -10.70
C TYR A 152 12.54 7.53 -10.85
N HIS A 153 11.93 7.92 -11.98
CA HIS A 153 11.59 9.31 -12.30
C HIS A 153 10.34 9.75 -11.54
N THR A 154 10.45 10.03 -10.24
CA THR A 154 9.32 10.39 -9.37
C THR A 154 9.16 11.89 -9.18
N GLN A 155 7.92 12.33 -8.97
CA GLN A 155 7.57 13.66 -8.44
C GLN A 155 7.61 13.59 -6.90
N LYS A 156 8.68 14.14 -6.29
CA LYS A 156 8.93 14.02 -4.84
C LYS A 156 7.88 14.68 -3.95
N ASN A 157 7.10 15.60 -4.48
CA ASN A 157 6.03 16.32 -3.79
C ASN A 157 4.62 15.85 -4.18
N ASN A 158 4.50 14.73 -4.89
CA ASN A 158 3.22 14.21 -5.36
C ASN A 158 3.12 12.71 -5.14
N ARG A 159 3.03 12.32 -3.87
CA ARG A 159 2.95 10.92 -3.43
C ARG A 159 1.61 10.61 -2.80
N SER A 160 1.07 9.45 -3.13
CA SER A 160 -0.14 8.91 -2.53
C SER A 160 0.18 7.69 -1.67
N LEU A 161 -0.51 7.55 -0.53
CA LEU A 161 -0.51 6.35 0.31
C LEU A 161 -1.91 5.76 0.35
N LEU A 162 -2.05 4.50 -0.06
CA LEU A 162 -3.31 3.79 -0.17
C LEU A 162 -3.31 2.59 0.77
N GLY A 163 -4.35 2.46 1.59
CA GLY A 163 -4.49 1.34 2.51
C GLY A 163 -5.94 0.95 2.76
N HIS A 164 -6.14 -0.32 3.13
CA HIS A 164 -7.44 -0.91 3.44
C HIS A 164 -7.43 -1.54 4.83
N SER A 165 -8.51 -1.39 5.59
CA SER A 165 -8.66 -2.00 6.91
C SER A 165 -7.55 -1.53 7.87
N PHE A 166 -6.69 -2.40 8.39
CA PHE A 166 -5.48 -2.01 9.14
C PHE A 166 -4.53 -1.14 8.31
N GLY A 167 -4.39 -1.41 6.99
CA GLY A 167 -3.65 -0.53 6.08
C GLY A 167 -4.33 0.83 5.91
N GLY A 168 -5.67 0.88 5.93
CA GLY A 168 -6.45 2.12 5.96
C GLY A 168 -6.21 2.93 7.23
N TYR A 169 -6.18 2.25 8.37
CA TYR A 169 -5.77 2.83 9.64
C TYR A 169 -4.34 3.40 9.56
N PHE A 170 -3.40 2.60 9.04
CA PHE A 170 -2.00 3.04 8.89
C PHE A 170 -1.88 4.25 7.97
N SER A 171 -2.63 4.32 6.88
CA SER A 171 -2.64 5.49 5.99
C SER A 171 -2.98 6.78 6.74
N LEU A 172 -3.99 6.76 7.61
CA LEU A 172 -4.36 7.90 8.45
C LEU A 172 -3.38 8.12 9.62
N TYR A 173 -2.76 7.07 10.16
CA TYR A 173 -1.70 7.18 11.15
C TYR A 173 -0.44 7.85 10.55
N ALA A 174 -0.03 7.48 9.34
CA ALA A 174 1.07 8.12 8.64
C ALA A 174 0.80 9.62 8.40
N LEU A 175 -0.46 9.98 8.07
CA LEU A 175 -0.88 11.38 8.00
C LEU A 175 -0.72 12.08 9.36
N LEU A 176 -1.19 11.46 10.44
CA LEU A 176 -1.05 11.99 11.80
C LEU A 176 0.43 12.16 12.18
N ASN A 177 1.25 11.15 11.89
CA ASN A 177 2.68 11.14 12.24
C ASN A 177 3.45 12.21 11.46
N GLN A 178 3.20 12.40 10.17
CA GLN A 178 3.85 13.49 9.41
C GLN A 178 3.45 14.88 9.91
N ILE A 179 2.20 15.10 10.35
CA ILE A 179 1.75 16.35 10.97
C ILE A 179 2.50 16.59 12.26
N ASN A 180 2.56 15.59 13.16
CA ASN A 180 3.24 15.70 14.45
C ASN A 180 4.75 15.99 14.28
N ASN A 181 5.37 15.52 13.20
CA ASN A 181 6.79 15.77 12.89
C ASN A 181 7.02 16.99 11.98
N ASN A 182 5.97 17.74 11.64
CA ASN A 182 6.01 18.91 10.74
C ASN A 182 6.66 18.58 9.37
N LYS A 183 6.31 17.44 8.80
CA LYS A 183 6.81 16.95 7.51
C LYS A 183 5.66 16.81 6.50
N THR A 184 5.99 16.80 5.21
CA THR A 184 5.08 16.42 4.12
C THR A 184 5.75 15.36 3.27
N THR A 185 5.57 14.10 3.64
CA THR A 185 6.07 12.95 2.86
C THR A 185 5.07 12.55 1.80
N PHE A 186 3.80 12.49 2.18
CA PHE A 186 2.67 12.22 1.29
C PHE A 186 1.75 13.43 1.24
N THR A 187 1.24 13.71 0.04
CA THR A 187 0.22 14.75 -0.17
C THR A 187 -1.18 14.17 -0.33
N ASN A 188 -1.27 12.86 -0.63
CA ASN A 188 -2.54 12.21 -0.92
C ASN A 188 -2.70 10.93 -0.09
N PHE A 189 -3.86 10.74 0.53
CA PHE A 189 -4.16 9.62 1.41
C PHE A 189 -5.49 8.98 1.04
N ALA A 190 -5.46 7.70 0.65
CA ALA A 190 -6.66 6.91 0.43
C ALA A 190 -6.79 5.87 1.54
N SER A 191 -7.90 5.93 2.27
CA SER A 191 -8.18 5.07 3.41
C SER A 191 -9.52 4.37 3.21
N ALA A 192 -9.47 3.09 2.83
CA ALA A 192 -10.63 2.25 2.62
C ALA A 192 -10.95 1.48 3.90
N SER A 193 -12.16 1.62 4.41
CA SER A 193 -12.66 0.94 5.63
C SER A 193 -11.63 0.86 6.76
N PRO A 194 -11.09 2.01 7.21
CA PRO A 194 -10.06 2.01 8.24
C PRO A 194 -10.58 1.44 9.55
N SER A 195 -9.76 0.64 10.24
CA SER A 195 -10.05 0.07 11.56
C SER A 195 -9.95 1.15 12.66
N LEU A 196 -10.83 2.16 12.60
CA LEU A 196 -10.79 3.35 13.48
C LEU A 196 -11.08 3.03 14.95
N TRP A 197 -11.70 1.89 15.25
CA TRP A 197 -11.99 1.41 16.60
C TRP A 197 -10.73 1.12 17.42
N TYR A 198 -9.59 0.88 16.75
CA TYR A 198 -8.34 0.48 17.37
C TYR A 198 -7.84 1.49 18.42
N ASN A 199 -7.32 0.96 19.52
CA ASN A 199 -6.74 1.70 20.63
C ASN A 199 -7.67 2.83 21.14
N ASN A 200 -8.93 2.45 21.41
CA ASN A 200 -9.97 3.35 21.86
C ASN A 200 -10.11 4.60 20.96
N PHE A 201 -10.21 4.35 19.64
CA PHE A 201 -10.36 5.41 18.63
C PHE A 201 -9.19 6.41 18.60
N TYR A 202 -7.97 5.91 18.71
CA TYR A 202 -6.75 6.72 18.74
C TYR A 202 -6.69 7.81 17.67
N LEU A 203 -7.23 7.55 16.48
CA LEU A 203 -7.22 8.50 15.37
C LEU A 203 -8.31 9.59 15.43
N ASP A 204 -9.18 9.62 16.42
CA ASP A 204 -10.16 10.73 16.63
C ASP A 204 -9.46 12.09 16.78
N GLN A 205 -8.22 12.09 17.28
CA GLN A 205 -7.38 13.31 17.41
C GLN A 205 -6.99 13.95 16.06
N LEU A 206 -7.16 13.21 14.93
CA LEU A 206 -6.68 13.66 13.63
C LEU A 206 -7.27 15.01 13.21
N THR A 207 -8.56 15.25 13.51
CA THR A 207 -9.21 16.53 13.18
C THR A 207 -8.51 17.73 13.84
N ASP A 208 -8.18 17.63 15.11
CA ASP A 208 -7.52 18.74 15.84
C ASP A 208 -6.07 18.91 15.38
N LYS A 209 -5.39 17.81 15.07
CA LYS A 209 -4.03 17.87 14.52
C LYS A 209 -4.00 18.50 13.12
N LEU A 210 -4.99 18.20 12.27
CA LEU A 210 -5.14 18.86 10.97
C LEU A 210 -5.38 20.37 11.12
N LYS A 211 -6.21 20.82 12.07
CA LYS A 211 -6.42 22.25 12.36
C LYS A 211 -5.14 22.94 12.83
N GLY A 212 -4.42 22.31 13.75
CA GLY A 212 -3.23 22.86 14.41
C GLY A 212 -1.92 22.69 13.64
N ARG A 213 -1.93 22.09 12.44
CA ARG A 213 -0.69 21.86 11.69
C ARG A 213 -0.03 23.16 11.24
N ASN A 214 1.30 23.21 11.31
CA ASN A 214 2.10 24.36 10.87
C ASN A 214 2.32 24.37 9.36
N ASN A 215 2.62 23.22 8.78
CA ASN A 215 2.79 23.08 7.35
C ASN A 215 1.44 23.27 6.64
N ARG A 216 1.42 24.08 5.59
CA ARG A 216 0.23 24.44 4.81
C ARG A 216 0.20 23.85 3.41
N ASP A 217 1.01 22.83 3.14
CA ASP A 217 0.89 22.07 1.90
C ASP A 217 -0.53 21.49 1.76
N THR A 218 -1.09 21.56 0.58
CA THR A 218 -2.41 20.99 0.33
C THR A 218 -2.36 19.47 0.49
N LEU A 219 -3.23 18.93 1.35
CA LEU A 219 -3.41 17.50 1.53
C LEU A 219 -4.76 17.06 0.95
N ASN A 220 -4.75 15.97 0.20
CA ASN A 220 -5.94 15.32 -0.32
C ASN A 220 -6.20 14.05 0.48
N ILE A 221 -7.38 13.90 1.07
CA ILE A 221 -7.75 12.76 1.88
C ILE A 221 -9.06 12.18 1.35
N PHE A 222 -9.04 10.91 1.00
CA PHE A 222 -10.21 10.18 0.51
C PHE A 222 -10.47 8.97 1.42
N MET A 223 -11.54 9.01 2.19
CA MET A 223 -11.89 7.97 3.16
C MET A 223 -13.22 7.32 2.79
N THR A 224 -13.33 6.01 2.93
CA THR A 224 -14.57 5.30 2.60
C THR A 224 -14.86 4.18 3.59
N VAL A 225 -16.09 3.68 3.51
CA VAL A 225 -16.53 2.46 4.21
C VAL A 225 -17.65 1.80 3.40
N GLY A 226 -17.76 0.47 3.46
CA GLY A 226 -18.88 -0.26 2.90
C GLY A 226 -20.12 -0.10 3.75
N GLY A 227 -21.28 0.05 3.11
CA GLY A 227 -22.57 0.23 3.80
C GLY A 227 -23.15 -1.06 4.39
N LEU A 228 -22.60 -2.21 3.97
CA LEU A 228 -22.98 -3.53 4.52
C LEU A 228 -22.05 -3.98 5.65
N GLU A 229 -21.04 -3.17 6.01
CA GLU A 229 -20.14 -3.44 7.13
C GLU A 229 -20.83 -3.22 8.48
N ASP A 230 -20.16 -3.65 9.57
CA ASP A 230 -20.67 -3.42 10.92
C ASP A 230 -20.87 -1.92 11.19
N SER A 231 -22.08 -1.57 11.63
CA SER A 231 -22.47 -0.19 11.83
C SER A 231 -21.76 0.46 13.02
N THR A 232 -21.45 -0.30 14.06
CA THR A 232 -20.85 0.20 15.30
C THR A 232 -19.35 0.39 15.18
N TRP A 233 -18.68 -0.62 14.61
CA TRP A 233 -17.23 -0.67 14.59
C TRP A 233 -16.59 -0.05 13.33
N ASN A 234 -17.33 -0.07 12.20
CA ASN A 234 -16.78 0.41 10.92
C ASN A 234 -17.49 1.67 10.43
N ILE A 235 -18.82 1.63 10.24
CA ILE A 235 -19.55 2.73 9.57
C ILE A 235 -19.61 3.98 10.45
N THR A 236 -20.03 3.83 11.73
CA THR A 236 -20.20 4.97 12.63
C THR A 236 -18.90 5.71 12.91
N PRO A 237 -17.75 5.05 13.19
CA PRO A 237 -16.47 5.74 13.37
C PRO A 237 -16.02 6.51 12.12
N VAL A 238 -16.20 5.93 10.93
CA VAL A 238 -15.85 6.60 9.67
C VAL A 238 -16.71 7.84 9.45
N LYS A 239 -18.03 7.74 9.65
CA LYS A 239 -18.94 8.90 9.57
C LYS A 239 -18.60 9.97 10.59
N LYS A 240 -18.29 9.59 11.85
CA LYS A 240 -17.92 10.52 12.92
C LYS A 240 -16.66 11.31 12.55
N LEU A 241 -15.56 10.62 12.23
CA LEU A 241 -14.31 11.26 11.84
C LEU A 241 -14.49 12.11 10.58
N GLY A 242 -15.21 11.58 9.57
CA GLY A 242 -15.50 12.28 8.33
C GLY A 242 -16.24 13.59 8.54
N ASN A 243 -17.33 13.57 9.32
CA ASN A 243 -18.09 14.76 9.66
C ASN A 243 -17.27 15.77 10.45
N ASN A 244 -16.44 15.31 11.39
CA ASN A 244 -15.56 16.18 12.17
C ASN A 244 -14.58 16.94 11.28
N ILE A 245 -13.94 16.26 10.31
CA ILE A 245 -13.00 16.91 9.38
C ILE A 245 -13.73 17.88 8.44
N LEU A 246 -14.89 17.49 7.90
CA LEU A 246 -15.68 18.38 7.01
C LEU A 246 -16.13 19.64 7.75
N ASN A 247 -16.71 19.49 8.94
CA ASN A 247 -17.21 20.61 9.75
C ASN A 247 -16.09 21.56 10.21
N ALA A 248 -14.85 21.04 10.30
CA ALA A 248 -13.68 21.84 10.66
C ALA A 248 -13.28 22.86 9.60
N ASN A 249 -13.72 22.70 8.35
CA ASN A 249 -13.49 23.61 7.22
C ASN A 249 -12.03 24.08 7.09
N ILE A 250 -11.09 23.14 7.06
CA ILE A 250 -9.65 23.44 7.06
C ILE A 250 -9.20 23.81 5.65
N ARG A 251 -8.72 25.03 5.43
CA ARG A 251 -8.44 25.62 4.12
C ARG A 251 -7.59 24.73 3.20
N ASP A 252 -6.52 24.14 3.73
CA ASP A 252 -5.52 23.45 2.90
C ASP A 252 -5.74 21.92 2.94
N ILE A 253 -6.98 21.48 3.23
CA ILE A 253 -7.39 20.08 3.22
C ILE A 253 -8.50 19.89 2.21
N LYS A 254 -8.25 19.07 1.19
CA LYS A 254 -9.28 18.56 0.29
C LYS A 254 -9.71 17.19 0.80
N PHE A 255 -10.78 17.16 1.57
CA PHE A 255 -11.30 15.96 2.21
C PHE A 255 -12.60 15.50 1.60
N GLN A 256 -12.68 14.20 1.33
CA GLN A 256 -13.91 13.53 0.92
C GLN A 256 -14.06 12.23 1.72
N TYR A 257 -15.26 11.94 2.18
CA TYR A 257 -15.56 10.57 2.62
C TYR A 257 -16.85 10.06 1.99
N LYS A 258 -16.96 8.74 1.82
CA LYS A 258 -18.12 8.12 1.18
C LYS A 258 -18.47 6.79 1.84
N VAL A 259 -19.76 6.55 2.03
CA VAL A 259 -20.32 5.23 2.35
C VAL A 259 -20.84 4.61 1.05
N TYR A 260 -20.33 3.47 0.65
CA TYR A 260 -20.84 2.72 -0.49
C TYR A 260 -21.90 1.73 -0.01
N SER A 261 -23.16 2.05 -0.25
CA SER A 261 -24.33 1.40 0.36
C SER A 261 -24.43 -0.12 0.13
N ASP A 262 -23.83 -0.60 -0.93
CA ASP A 262 -23.94 -1.95 -1.47
C ASP A 262 -22.62 -2.75 -1.41
N LEU A 263 -21.61 -2.24 -0.69
CA LEU A 263 -20.31 -2.90 -0.57
C LEU A 263 -20.06 -3.46 0.83
N GLU A 264 -19.44 -4.63 0.84
CA GLU A 264 -18.86 -5.28 2.01
C GLU A 264 -17.43 -4.78 2.27
N HIS A 265 -16.86 -5.17 3.43
CA HIS A 265 -15.51 -4.77 3.84
C HIS A 265 -14.43 -5.03 2.80
N MET A 266 -14.44 -6.21 2.16
CA MET A 266 -13.43 -6.59 1.18
C MET A 266 -13.62 -5.95 -0.19
N ASP A 267 -14.84 -5.56 -0.55
CA ASP A 267 -15.17 -5.01 -1.87
C ASP A 267 -14.75 -3.55 -2.01
N VAL A 268 -14.75 -2.81 -0.90
CA VAL A 268 -14.61 -1.36 -0.90
C VAL A 268 -13.22 -0.89 -1.36
N ALA A 269 -12.18 -1.70 -1.15
CA ALA A 269 -10.79 -1.28 -1.35
C ALA A 269 -10.48 -0.86 -2.79
N THR A 270 -10.77 -1.71 -3.76
CA THR A 270 -10.45 -1.44 -5.19
C THR A 270 -11.19 -0.22 -5.72
N ILE A 271 -12.46 -0.06 -5.36
CA ILE A 271 -13.27 1.08 -5.75
C ILE A 271 -12.72 2.35 -5.10
N THR A 272 -12.37 2.29 -3.82
CA THR A 272 -11.78 3.42 -3.10
C THR A 272 -10.47 3.87 -3.74
N PHE A 273 -9.53 2.96 -3.97
CA PHE A 273 -8.23 3.31 -4.54
C PHE A 273 -8.36 3.93 -5.92
N THR A 274 -9.21 3.33 -6.77
CA THR A 274 -9.47 3.85 -8.11
C THR A 274 -10.06 5.26 -8.06
N LYS A 275 -11.10 5.48 -7.24
CA LYS A 275 -11.76 6.77 -7.12
C LYS A 275 -10.90 7.83 -6.42
N ALA A 276 -10.11 7.42 -5.45
CA ALA A 276 -9.16 8.30 -4.78
C ALA A 276 -8.09 8.79 -5.76
N LEU A 277 -7.46 7.90 -6.52
CA LEU A 277 -6.48 8.28 -7.54
C LEU A 277 -7.08 9.23 -8.59
N GLN A 278 -8.29 8.97 -9.05
CA GLN A 278 -8.99 9.91 -9.95
C GLN A 278 -9.22 11.27 -9.29
N ALA A 279 -9.63 11.32 -8.01
CA ALA A 279 -9.85 12.56 -7.29
C ALA A 279 -8.56 13.35 -7.03
N PHE A 280 -7.45 12.65 -6.78
CA PHE A 280 -6.14 13.28 -6.52
C PHE A 280 -5.49 13.84 -7.78
N TYR A 281 -5.69 13.16 -8.92
CA TYR A 281 -4.98 13.44 -10.17
C TYR A 281 -5.88 13.92 -11.30
N LYS A 282 -7.17 14.24 -11.00
CA LYS A 282 -8.06 14.83 -11.99
C LYS A 282 -7.42 16.12 -12.49
N GLN A 283 -7.08 16.17 -13.76
CA GLN A 283 -6.68 17.41 -14.41
C GLN A 283 -7.89 18.35 -14.36
N GLY A 284 -7.69 19.57 -13.87
CA GLY A 284 -8.75 20.57 -13.86
C GLY A 284 -9.30 20.77 -15.28
N GLU A 285 -10.61 20.71 -15.40
CA GLU A 285 -11.34 21.18 -16.58
C GLU A 285 -11.12 22.66 -16.74
#